data_e51bb52c2bc38b16cf136100aa1fa2ab
#
_entry.id   e51bb52c2bc38b16cf136100aa1fa2ab
#
_cell.length_a   1.000
_cell.length_b   1.000
_cell.length_c   1.000
_cell.angle_alpha   90.00
_cell.angle_beta   90.00
_cell.angle_gamma   90.00
#
_symmetry.space_group_name_H-M   'P 1'
#
loop_
_entity.id
_entity.type
_entity.pdbx_description
1 polymer ?
#
loop_
_entity_poly.entity_id
_entity_poly.type
_entity_poly.pdbx_seq_one_letter_code
_entity_poly.pdbx_strand_id
1 'polypeptide(L)'
;TLRGKFEGDALGLYRRYSEVNPSPYLFYFDFGDETLLGASPEMMVRCERGKVHLRPISGTAARGRDVIEDHENMLKLLSDEKERSELDMLIDLGRNDLARICEPGIEVKDYRFVEKYSSVMHTVAHLTGELKSEYCAFDALVACLNAGTLTGAPKVAAMTEIEKNEGSRRGYYGGTIGYLTFSGDMDTGIIIRAAHIRDGKLSFRVGATLLYDSVPENEYEETLNKANAFLTLVENGKV
;
A
#
# COMPACT_ATOMS: atom_id res chain seq x y z
N THR A 1 3.53 -11.61 -10.62
CA THR A 1 4.20 -12.23 -9.46
C THR A 1 5.56 -12.75 -9.86
N LEU A 2 6.60 -12.30 -9.21
CA LEU A 2 7.96 -12.82 -9.33
C LEU A 2 8.09 -14.05 -8.44
N ARG A 3 8.79 -15.09 -8.92
CA ARG A 3 8.99 -16.33 -8.18
C ARG A 3 10.39 -16.85 -8.39
N GLY A 4 11.01 -17.38 -7.33
CA GLY A 4 12.34 -17.96 -7.38
C GLY A 4 12.53 -19.04 -6.31
N LYS A 5 13.63 -19.80 -6.40
CA LYS A 5 14.08 -20.63 -5.28
C LYS A 5 14.66 -19.71 -4.20
N PHE A 6 14.49 -20.11 -2.97
CA PHE A 6 15.07 -19.43 -1.82
C PHE A 6 15.77 -20.46 -0.93
N GLU A 7 17.06 -20.28 -0.78
CA GLU A 7 17.92 -21.07 0.11
C GLU A 7 18.77 -20.10 0.91
N GLY A 8 18.24 -19.65 2.05
CA GLY A 8 18.93 -18.62 2.82
C GLY A 8 18.25 -18.25 4.12
N ASP A 9 18.76 -17.22 4.77
CA ASP A 9 18.22 -16.66 6.01
C ASP A 9 17.15 -15.60 5.68
N ALA A 10 15.88 -15.95 5.92
CA ALA A 10 14.74 -15.05 5.69
C ALA A 10 14.81 -13.79 6.58
N LEU A 11 15.30 -13.92 7.83
CA LEU A 11 15.46 -12.77 8.72
C LEU A 11 16.60 -11.86 8.25
N GLY A 12 17.67 -12.44 7.75
CA GLY A 12 18.78 -11.71 7.12
C GLY A 12 18.32 -10.97 5.86
N LEU A 13 17.46 -11.57 5.04
CA LEU A 13 16.83 -10.91 3.89
C LEU A 13 15.98 -9.73 4.35
N TYR A 14 15.11 -9.93 5.36
CA TYR A 14 14.27 -8.87 5.92
C TYR A 14 15.09 -7.68 6.43
N ARG A 15 16.16 -7.93 7.20
CA ARG A 15 17.02 -6.86 7.72
C ARG A 15 17.60 -6.00 6.60
N ARG A 16 18.15 -6.63 5.57
CA ARG A 16 18.70 -5.91 4.40
C ARG A 16 17.61 -5.18 3.62
N TYR A 17 16.45 -5.81 3.46
CA TYR A 17 15.34 -5.18 2.75
C TYR A 17 14.81 -3.94 3.48
N SER A 18 14.72 -3.98 4.81
CA SER A 18 14.31 -2.84 5.62
C SER A 18 15.31 -1.67 5.58
N GLU A 19 16.59 -1.93 5.39
CA GLU A 19 17.62 -0.91 5.24
C GLU A 19 17.53 -0.17 3.88
N VAL A 20 17.29 -0.92 2.79
CA VAL A 20 17.21 -0.31 1.44
C VAL A 20 15.83 0.24 1.11
N ASN A 21 14.80 -0.19 1.81
CA ASN A 21 13.41 0.25 1.63
C ASN A 21 12.76 0.60 2.96
N PRO A 22 13.24 1.64 3.68
CA PRO A 22 12.62 2.09 4.91
C PRO A 22 11.19 2.54 4.64
N SER A 23 10.24 1.97 5.37
CA SER A 23 8.81 2.16 5.16
C SER A 23 8.06 2.22 6.49
N PRO A 24 6.89 2.86 6.59
CA PRO A 24 6.12 2.96 7.82
C PRO A 24 5.72 1.61 8.43
N TYR A 25 5.47 0.61 7.57
CA TYR A 25 5.06 -0.72 8.00
C TYR A 25 6.12 -1.75 7.62
N LEU A 26 7.07 -1.96 8.52
CA LEU A 26 8.07 -3.01 8.42
C LEU A 26 7.59 -4.23 9.19
N PHE A 27 7.60 -5.41 8.58
CA PHE A 27 7.09 -6.62 9.22
C PHE A 27 7.85 -7.88 8.82
N TYR A 28 7.96 -8.78 9.78
CA TYR A 28 8.50 -10.13 9.64
C TYR A 28 7.66 -11.09 10.49
N PHE A 29 7.06 -12.07 9.85
CA PHE A 29 6.27 -13.11 10.49
C PHE A 29 6.80 -14.47 10.06
N ASP A 30 7.16 -15.27 11.05
CA ASP A 30 7.51 -16.67 10.91
C ASP A 30 6.36 -17.51 11.44
N PHE A 31 5.69 -18.24 10.56
CA PHE A 31 4.58 -19.14 10.90
C PHE A 31 5.03 -20.59 11.04
N GLY A 32 6.34 -20.85 10.98
CA GLY A 32 6.94 -22.18 11.05
C GLY A 32 7.12 -22.83 9.68
N ASP A 33 6.05 -23.03 8.91
CA ASP A 33 6.09 -23.60 7.58
C ASP A 33 6.18 -22.56 6.45
N GLU A 34 5.92 -21.30 6.77
CA GLU A 34 6.04 -20.18 5.85
C GLU A 34 6.47 -18.89 6.54
N THR A 35 7.10 -18.00 5.80
CA THR A 35 7.54 -16.68 6.28
C THR A 35 6.94 -15.59 5.40
N LEU A 36 6.43 -14.54 6.04
CA LEU A 36 5.98 -13.32 5.39
C LEU A 36 6.82 -12.14 5.89
N LEU A 37 7.47 -11.45 4.97
CA LEU A 37 8.27 -10.26 5.29
C LEU A 37 7.95 -9.14 4.33
N GLY A 38 8.07 -7.89 4.77
CA GLY A 38 7.75 -6.76 3.90
C GLY A 38 8.09 -5.40 4.48
N ALA A 39 7.98 -4.42 3.58
CA ALA A 39 8.22 -3.00 3.84
C ALA A 39 7.16 -2.16 3.11
N SER A 40 5.97 -2.09 3.68
CA SER A 40 4.82 -1.40 3.06
C SER A 40 4.82 0.09 3.37
N PRO A 41 4.63 0.95 2.36
CA PRO A 41 4.52 2.39 2.57
C PRO A 41 3.11 2.82 2.98
N GLU A 42 2.10 1.96 2.88
CA GLU A 42 0.71 2.39 2.84
C GLU A 42 -0.11 1.87 4.02
N MET A 43 -0.79 2.81 4.69
CA MET A 43 -1.79 2.53 5.73
C MET A 43 -3.01 1.85 5.12
N MET A 44 -3.49 0.77 5.74
CA MET A 44 -4.82 0.23 5.45
C MET A 44 -5.90 1.03 6.17
N VAL A 45 -5.87 1.04 7.48
CA VAL A 45 -6.71 1.85 8.35
C VAL A 45 -6.08 1.92 9.75
N ARG A 46 -6.21 3.06 10.38
CA ARG A 46 -5.82 3.27 11.77
C ARG A 46 -7.03 3.75 12.56
N CYS A 47 -7.20 3.22 13.77
CA CYS A 47 -8.18 3.69 14.72
C CYS A 47 -7.47 4.03 16.03
N GLU A 48 -7.61 5.25 16.49
CA GLU A 48 -6.99 5.74 17.70
C GLU A 48 -8.01 6.53 18.52
N ARG A 49 -8.30 6.03 19.72
CA ARG A 49 -9.28 6.64 20.64
C ARG A 49 -10.66 6.89 19.98
N GLY A 50 -11.13 5.93 19.19
CA GLY A 50 -12.39 6.03 18.47
C GLY A 50 -12.37 6.89 17.21
N LYS A 51 -11.23 7.48 16.84
CA LYS A 51 -11.05 8.21 15.59
C LYS A 51 -10.44 7.31 14.53
N VAL A 52 -11.09 7.20 13.39
CA VAL A 52 -10.64 6.39 12.24
C VAL A 52 -9.89 7.28 11.27
N HIS A 53 -8.77 6.78 10.77
CA HIS A 53 -7.89 7.46 9.82
C HIS A 53 -7.68 6.60 8.59
N LEU A 54 -7.80 7.21 7.41
CA LEU A 54 -7.37 6.66 6.12
C LEU A 54 -6.39 7.62 5.46
N ARG A 55 -5.39 7.06 4.77
CA ARG A 55 -4.39 7.87 4.07
C ARG A 55 -4.15 7.29 2.67
N PRO A 56 -5.10 7.48 1.74
CA PRO A 56 -4.90 7.06 0.36
C PRO A 56 -3.71 7.77 -0.27
N ILE A 57 -2.92 6.99 -0.98
CA ILE A 57 -1.73 7.44 -1.70
C ILE A 57 -1.99 7.27 -3.19
N SER A 58 -1.70 8.30 -3.96
CA SER A 58 -1.68 8.24 -5.42
C SER A 58 -0.48 9.04 -5.94
N GLY A 59 -0.05 8.71 -7.14
CA GLY A 59 1.07 9.38 -7.77
C GLY A 59 2.43 9.07 -7.13
N THR A 60 3.41 9.00 -7.99
CA THR A 60 4.80 8.77 -7.56
C THR A 60 5.75 9.57 -8.43
N ALA A 61 6.63 10.33 -7.80
CA ALA A 61 7.76 10.96 -8.47
C ALA A 61 9.06 10.56 -7.79
N ALA A 62 10.13 10.46 -8.56
CA ALA A 62 11.47 10.25 -8.02
C ALA A 62 11.94 11.47 -7.23
N ARG A 63 12.80 11.24 -6.24
CA ARG A 63 13.54 12.33 -5.58
C ARG A 63 14.50 12.97 -6.57
N GLY A 64 14.65 14.28 -6.45
CA GLY A 64 15.63 15.02 -7.23
C GLY A 64 17.07 14.77 -6.74
N ARG A 65 18.04 14.95 -7.62
CA ARG A 65 19.48 14.88 -7.29
C ARG A 65 19.93 16.04 -6.38
N ASP A 66 19.18 17.13 -6.47
CA ASP A 66 19.36 18.32 -5.63
C ASP A 66 17.98 18.91 -5.26
N VAL A 67 17.99 19.99 -4.47
CA VAL A 67 16.79 20.65 -3.96
C VAL A 67 15.96 21.26 -5.09
N ILE A 68 16.58 21.72 -6.17
CA ILE A 68 15.87 22.34 -7.30
C ILE A 68 15.12 21.27 -8.09
N GLU A 69 15.82 20.21 -8.51
CA GLU A 69 15.20 19.09 -9.21
C GLU A 69 14.11 18.40 -8.36
N ASP A 70 14.33 18.26 -7.04
CA ASP A 70 13.35 17.71 -6.10
C ASP A 70 12.06 18.57 -6.07
N HIS A 71 12.22 19.89 -6.11
CA HIS A 71 11.08 20.82 -6.16
C HIS A 71 10.36 20.77 -7.52
N GLU A 72 11.09 20.70 -8.62
CA GLU A 72 10.51 20.57 -9.96
C GLU A 72 9.71 19.28 -10.10
N ASN A 73 10.25 18.15 -9.61
CA ASN A 73 9.56 16.86 -9.61
C ASN A 73 8.28 16.90 -8.76
N MET A 74 8.33 17.58 -7.61
CA MET A 74 7.16 17.81 -6.78
C MET A 74 6.08 18.63 -7.52
N LEU A 75 6.47 19.71 -8.20
CA LEU A 75 5.52 20.54 -8.94
C LEU A 75 4.89 19.77 -10.12
N LYS A 76 5.68 18.96 -10.85
CA LYS A 76 5.17 18.08 -11.90
C LYS A 76 4.14 17.10 -11.34
N LEU A 77 4.44 16.44 -10.23
CA LEU A 77 3.52 15.53 -9.55
C LEU A 77 2.22 16.23 -9.13
N LEU A 78 2.32 17.46 -8.60
CA LEU A 78 1.16 18.25 -8.21
C LEU A 78 0.36 18.80 -9.39
N SER A 79 0.94 18.94 -10.59
CA SER A 79 0.26 19.40 -11.79
C SER A 79 -0.34 18.27 -12.64
N ASP A 80 -0.06 17.01 -12.28
CA ASP A 80 -0.57 15.86 -13.03
C ASP A 80 -2.06 15.63 -12.74
N GLU A 81 -2.88 15.79 -13.78
CA GLU A 81 -4.34 15.65 -13.70
C GLU A 81 -4.79 14.19 -13.59
N LYS A 82 -4.03 13.25 -14.16
CA LYS A 82 -4.28 11.80 -13.99
C LYS A 82 -4.14 11.41 -12.53
N GLU A 83 -3.00 11.77 -11.93
CA GLU A 83 -2.69 11.46 -10.52
C GLU A 83 -3.66 12.16 -9.57
N ARG A 84 -4.11 13.36 -9.92
CA ARG A 84 -5.16 14.07 -9.18
C ARG A 84 -6.48 13.31 -9.22
N SER A 85 -6.92 12.90 -10.41
CA SER A 85 -8.19 12.18 -10.60
C SER A 85 -8.19 10.84 -9.87
N GLU A 86 -7.04 10.14 -9.85
CA GLU A 86 -6.88 8.89 -9.09
C GLU A 86 -7.00 9.15 -7.58
N LEU A 87 -6.32 10.17 -7.05
CA LEU A 87 -6.41 10.50 -5.63
C LEU A 87 -7.83 10.91 -5.24
N ASP A 88 -8.52 11.71 -6.05
CA ASP A 88 -9.90 12.15 -5.81
C ASP A 88 -10.86 10.94 -5.78
N MET A 89 -10.67 9.97 -6.67
CA MET A 89 -11.42 8.70 -6.66
C MET A 89 -11.16 7.91 -5.37
N LEU A 90 -9.93 7.83 -4.91
CA LEU A 90 -9.57 7.11 -3.68
C LEU A 90 -10.09 7.84 -2.42
N ILE A 91 -10.12 9.17 -2.43
CA ILE A 91 -10.74 9.99 -1.37
C ILE A 91 -12.24 9.68 -1.28
N ASP A 92 -12.93 9.69 -2.42
CA ASP A 92 -14.37 9.45 -2.45
C ASP A 92 -14.71 8.02 -2.00
N LEU A 93 -13.89 7.04 -2.43
CA LEU A 93 -13.99 5.67 -1.95
C LEU A 93 -13.79 5.56 -0.43
N GLY A 94 -12.75 6.21 0.10
CA GLY A 94 -12.48 6.23 1.54
C GLY A 94 -13.60 6.91 2.34
N ARG A 95 -14.17 7.99 1.84
CA ARG A 95 -15.35 8.63 2.44
C ARG A 95 -16.54 7.68 2.47
N ASN A 96 -16.78 6.94 1.40
CA ASN A 96 -17.86 5.93 1.35
C ASN A 96 -17.65 4.81 2.37
N ASP A 97 -16.42 4.29 2.48
CA ASP A 97 -16.10 3.25 3.45
C ASP A 97 -16.33 3.73 4.88
N LEU A 98 -15.84 4.93 5.24
CA LEU A 98 -16.01 5.53 6.57
C LEU A 98 -17.46 5.87 6.87
N ALA A 99 -18.26 6.31 5.89
CA ALA A 99 -19.66 6.67 6.09
C ALA A 99 -20.51 5.51 6.62
N ARG A 100 -20.07 4.28 6.44
CA ARG A 100 -20.76 3.08 6.93
C ARG A 100 -20.64 2.91 8.44
N ILE A 101 -19.54 3.36 9.02
CA ILE A 101 -19.18 3.05 10.42
C ILE A 101 -18.87 4.29 11.28
N CYS A 102 -18.71 5.45 10.66
CA CYS A 102 -18.44 6.71 11.36
C CYS A 102 -19.69 7.57 11.47
N GLU A 103 -19.68 8.46 12.45
CA GLU A 103 -20.67 9.53 12.58
C GLU A 103 -20.64 10.45 11.36
N PRO A 104 -21.74 11.15 11.04
CA PRO A 104 -21.75 12.18 10.01
C PRO A 104 -20.66 13.26 10.26
N GLY A 105 -19.96 13.68 9.20
CA GLY A 105 -18.90 14.69 9.32
C GLY A 105 -17.51 14.14 9.05
N ILE A 106 -17.38 13.17 8.13
CA ILE A 106 -16.09 12.70 7.65
C ILE A 106 -15.31 13.87 7.03
N GLU A 107 -14.13 14.12 7.55
CA GLU A 107 -13.28 15.21 7.13
C GLU A 107 -12.17 14.75 6.18
N VAL A 108 -11.93 15.49 5.11
CA VAL A 108 -10.67 15.47 4.37
C VAL A 108 -9.76 16.49 5.04
N LYS A 109 -8.97 16.05 6.03
CA LYS A 109 -8.17 16.89 6.88
C LYS A 109 -7.03 17.55 6.14
N ASP A 110 -6.35 16.76 5.31
CA ASP A 110 -5.30 17.23 4.43
C ASP A 110 -5.57 16.68 3.02
N TYR A 111 -5.62 17.57 2.05
CA TYR A 111 -5.89 17.24 0.66
C TYR A 111 -4.65 17.40 -0.20
N ARG A 112 -4.23 16.33 -0.87
CA ARG A 112 -3.20 16.33 -1.91
C ARG A 112 -1.88 16.99 -1.48
N PHE A 113 -1.40 16.63 -0.32
CA PHE A 113 -0.06 17.03 0.14
C PHE A 113 0.99 16.03 -0.33
N VAL A 114 2.26 16.48 -0.41
CA VAL A 114 3.36 15.64 -0.86
C VAL A 114 4.12 15.08 0.34
N GLU A 115 4.18 13.75 0.43
CA GLU A 115 5.09 13.05 1.34
C GLU A 115 6.36 12.66 0.61
N LYS A 116 7.50 12.99 1.23
CA LYS A 116 8.83 12.71 0.71
C LYS A 116 9.44 11.55 1.48
N TYR A 117 9.79 10.49 0.76
CA TYR A 117 10.54 9.35 1.26
C TYR A 117 12.00 9.41 0.78
N SER A 118 12.81 8.42 1.11
CA SER A 118 14.24 8.41 0.75
C SER A 118 14.47 8.45 -0.77
N SER A 119 13.71 7.67 -1.54
CA SER A 119 13.89 7.50 -2.99
C SER A 119 12.75 8.06 -3.85
N VAL A 120 11.59 8.28 -3.26
CA VAL A 120 10.37 8.72 -3.97
C VAL A 120 9.60 9.76 -3.16
N MET A 121 8.67 10.44 -3.83
CA MET A 121 7.64 11.26 -3.20
C MET A 121 6.28 10.85 -3.74
N HIS A 122 5.24 10.98 -2.92
CA HIS A 122 3.87 10.64 -3.27
C HIS A 122 2.92 11.78 -2.96
N THR A 123 1.81 11.88 -3.68
CA THR A 123 0.65 12.65 -3.24
C THR A 123 -0.22 11.82 -2.31
N VAL A 124 -0.64 12.41 -1.23
CA VAL A 124 -1.40 11.76 -0.15
C VAL A 124 -2.58 12.64 0.23
N ALA A 125 -3.67 12.03 0.62
CA ALA A 125 -4.74 12.69 1.36
C ALA A 125 -4.91 12.06 2.74
N HIS A 126 -5.51 12.80 3.68
CA HIS A 126 -5.81 12.31 5.01
C HIS A 126 -7.28 12.50 5.33
N LEU A 127 -7.98 11.38 5.47
CA LEU A 127 -9.39 11.34 5.86
C LEU A 127 -9.52 10.93 7.32
N THR A 128 -10.47 11.54 8.04
CA THR A 128 -10.79 11.15 9.40
C THR A 128 -12.29 11.09 9.62
N GLY A 129 -12.71 10.20 10.51
CA GLY A 129 -14.10 10.10 10.96
C GLY A 129 -14.16 9.61 12.42
N GLU A 130 -15.17 10.04 13.17
CA GLU A 130 -15.42 9.55 14.52
C GLU A 130 -16.23 8.25 14.42
N LEU A 131 -15.71 7.16 15.02
CA LEU A 131 -16.37 5.86 15.01
C LEU A 131 -17.67 5.91 15.82
N LYS A 132 -18.77 5.39 15.28
CA LYS A 132 -20.03 5.26 16.03
C LYS A 132 -19.85 4.32 17.22
N SER A 133 -20.56 4.58 18.30
CA SER A 133 -20.39 3.88 19.58
C SER A 133 -20.69 2.38 19.53
N GLU A 134 -21.48 1.92 18.56
CA GLU A 134 -21.80 0.50 18.34
C GLU A 134 -20.72 -0.27 17.60
N TYR A 135 -19.68 0.39 17.05
CA TYR A 135 -18.58 -0.22 16.33
C TYR A 135 -17.25 -0.16 17.09
N CYS A 136 -16.37 -1.07 16.78
CA CYS A 136 -14.99 -1.10 17.28
C CYS A 136 -13.96 -0.93 16.14
N ALA A 137 -12.69 -0.82 16.49
CA ALA A 137 -11.63 -0.66 15.49
C ALA A 137 -11.58 -1.80 14.46
N PHE A 138 -11.95 -3.03 14.86
CA PHE A 138 -12.00 -4.15 13.93
C PHE A 138 -13.13 -4.00 12.90
N ASP A 139 -14.28 -3.42 13.28
CA ASP A 139 -15.35 -3.10 12.33
C ASP A 139 -14.89 -2.05 11.32
N ALA A 140 -14.07 -1.09 11.76
CA ALA A 140 -13.45 -0.12 10.85
C ALA A 140 -12.53 -0.81 9.81
N LEU A 141 -11.73 -1.80 10.23
CA LEU A 141 -10.95 -2.60 9.32
C LEU A 141 -11.83 -3.32 8.29
N VAL A 142 -12.86 -4.02 8.76
CA VAL A 142 -13.77 -4.78 7.89
C VAL A 142 -14.50 -3.85 6.89
N ALA A 143 -14.91 -2.67 7.31
CA ALA A 143 -15.57 -1.68 6.44
C ALA A 143 -14.64 -1.16 5.34
N CYS A 144 -13.35 -1.00 5.64
CA CYS A 144 -12.34 -0.49 4.69
C CYS A 144 -11.73 -1.58 3.78
N LEU A 145 -11.86 -2.87 4.14
CA LEU A 145 -11.37 -3.97 3.30
C LEU A 145 -12.19 -4.06 1.99
N ASN A 146 -11.56 -4.44 0.86
CA ASN A 146 -10.15 -4.44 0.60
C ASN A 146 -9.70 -3.02 0.18
N ALA A 147 -8.38 -2.73 0.32
CA ALA A 147 -7.86 -1.41 -0.03
C ALA A 147 -8.19 -0.99 -1.47
N GLY A 148 -8.69 0.23 -1.66
CA GLY A 148 -9.06 0.76 -2.97
C GLY A 148 -7.89 0.84 -3.94
N THR A 149 -6.71 1.18 -3.44
CA THR A 149 -5.44 1.21 -4.18
C THR A 149 -5.02 -0.16 -4.74
N LEU A 150 -5.57 -1.26 -4.19
CA LEU A 150 -5.30 -2.64 -4.63
C LEU A 150 -6.44 -3.26 -5.43
N THR A 151 -7.64 -2.71 -5.32
CA THR A 151 -8.83 -3.23 -6.00
C THR A 151 -9.34 -2.30 -7.08
N GLY A 152 -9.34 -1.00 -6.84
CA GLY A 152 -10.00 0.00 -7.68
C GLY A 152 -11.38 0.38 -7.18
N ALA A 153 -12.03 1.29 -7.90
CA ALA A 153 -13.36 1.78 -7.60
C ALA A 153 -14.26 1.71 -8.86
N PRO A 154 -15.57 1.31 -8.71
CA PRO A 154 -16.24 0.79 -7.49
C PRO A 154 -15.70 -0.59 -7.08
N LYS A 155 -15.47 -0.80 -5.79
CA LYS A 155 -14.77 -2.01 -5.26
C LYS A 155 -15.30 -3.34 -5.81
N VAL A 156 -16.61 -3.55 -5.74
CA VAL A 156 -17.22 -4.84 -6.14
C VAL A 156 -17.01 -5.11 -7.64
N ALA A 157 -17.20 -4.10 -8.49
CA ALA A 157 -16.98 -4.22 -9.93
C ALA A 157 -15.51 -4.49 -10.25
N ALA A 158 -14.60 -3.72 -9.62
CA ALA A 158 -13.16 -3.87 -9.81
C ALA A 158 -12.66 -5.26 -9.36
N MET A 159 -13.09 -5.74 -8.19
CA MET A 159 -12.75 -7.10 -7.72
C MET A 159 -13.29 -8.19 -8.64
N THR A 160 -14.48 -8.00 -9.24
CA THR A 160 -15.04 -8.93 -10.22
C THR A 160 -14.17 -8.98 -11.48
N GLU A 161 -13.70 -7.85 -11.95
CA GLU A 161 -12.79 -7.83 -13.13
C GLU A 161 -11.41 -8.39 -12.80
N ILE A 162 -10.88 -8.15 -11.61
CA ILE A 162 -9.63 -8.76 -11.14
C ILE A 162 -9.74 -10.28 -11.13
N GLU A 163 -10.82 -10.84 -10.58
CA GLU A 163 -11.03 -12.29 -10.52
C GLU A 163 -11.12 -12.95 -11.90
N LYS A 164 -11.68 -12.23 -12.89
CA LYS A 164 -11.74 -12.73 -14.27
C LYS A 164 -10.39 -12.70 -14.99
N ASN A 165 -9.55 -11.73 -14.68
CA ASN A 165 -8.33 -11.45 -15.46
C ASN A 165 -7.05 -11.97 -14.80
N GLU A 166 -7.00 -12.13 -13.47
CA GLU A 166 -5.83 -12.66 -12.80
C GLU A 166 -5.82 -14.19 -12.81
N GLY A 167 -4.81 -14.79 -13.42
CA GLY A 167 -4.66 -16.24 -13.52
C GLY A 167 -4.21 -16.94 -12.22
N SER A 168 -4.11 -16.23 -11.09
CA SER A 168 -3.68 -16.79 -9.80
C SER A 168 -4.22 -16.00 -8.62
N ARG A 169 -4.50 -16.68 -7.53
CA ARG A 169 -4.92 -16.05 -6.27
C ARG A 169 -3.83 -15.09 -5.76
N ARG A 170 -4.25 -13.98 -5.18
CA ARG A 170 -3.35 -12.96 -4.62
C ARG A 170 -2.64 -13.43 -3.34
N GLY A 171 -3.24 -14.34 -2.57
CA GLY A 171 -2.72 -14.77 -1.29
C GLY A 171 -2.68 -13.61 -0.30
N TYR A 172 -1.53 -13.38 0.32
CA TYR A 172 -1.32 -12.26 1.25
C TYR A 172 -1.34 -10.88 0.59
N TYR A 173 -1.01 -10.80 -0.71
CA TYR A 173 -0.91 -9.52 -1.43
C TYR A 173 -2.25 -8.77 -1.44
N GLY A 174 -2.23 -7.52 -1.01
CA GLY A 174 -3.41 -6.67 -0.87
C GLY A 174 -4.25 -6.94 0.38
N GLY A 175 -3.80 -7.86 1.24
CA GLY A 175 -4.35 -8.05 2.58
C GLY A 175 -3.89 -6.97 3.55
N THR A 176 -4.09 -7.20 4.83
CA THR A 176 -3.71 -6.27 5.90
C THR A 176 -2.80 -6.92 6.93
N ILE A 177 -1.93 -6.12 7.51
CA ILE A 177 -1.03 -6.51 8.59
C ILE A 177 -0.92 -5.37 9.58
N GLY A 178 -0.85 -5.70 10.88
CA GLY A 178 -0.77 -4.69 11.92
C GLY A 178 -1.11 -5.27 13.28
N TYR A 179 -1.62 -4.42 14.16
CA TYR A 179 -1.98 -4.82 15.51
C TYR A 179 -3.28 -4.14 15.98
N LEU A 180 -3.97 -4.83 16.86
CA LEU A 180 -5.09 -4.33 17.64
C LEU A 180 -4.68 -4.41 19.12
N THR A 181 -4.79 -3.30 19.83
CA THR A 181 -4.46 -3.21 21.25
C THR A 181 -5.64 -3.63 22.13
N PHE A 182 -5.37 -3.98 23.38
CA PHE A 182 -6.42 -4.25 24.36
C PHE A 182 -7.21 -2.98 24.77
N SER A 183 -6.68 -1.78 24.49
CA SER A 183 -7.40 -0.51 24.66
C SER A 183 -8.39 -0.21 23.52
N GLY A 184 -8.39 -1.02 22.45
CA GLY A 184 -9.25 -0.83 21.30
C GLY A 184 -8.66 0.03 20.19
N ASP A 185 -7.40 0.46 20.32
CA ASP A 185 -6.68 1.13 19.24
C ASP A 185 -6.13 0.11 18.23
N MET A 186 -6.01 0.51 16.98
CA MET A 186 -5.54 -0.33 15.89
C MET A 186 -4.69 0.47 14.91
N ASP A 187 -3.61 -0.14 14.42
CA ASP A 187 -2.85 0.40 13.30
C ASP A 187 -2.50 -0.72 12.33
N THR A 188 -2.88 -0.55 11.05
CA THR A 188 -2.73 -1.58 10.03
C THR A 188 -2.22 -1.00 8.72
N GLY A 189 -1.29 -1.74 8.09
CA GLY A 189 -0.77 -1.47 6.76
C GLY A 189 -1.29 -2.46 5.72
N ILE A 190 -1.20 -2.09 4.46
CA ILE A 190 -1.53 -2.97 3.33
C ILE A 190 -0.35 -3.90 3.07
N ILE A 191 -0.60 -5.18 2.85
CA ILE A 191 0.46 -6.14 2.48
C ILE A 191 0.82 -5.94 1.01
N ILE A 192 1.74 -5.04 0.77
CA ILE A 192 2.43 -4.78 -0.49
C ILE A 192 3.93 -4.67 -0.22
N ARG A 193 4.75 -4.70 -1.27
CA ARG A 193 6.21 -4.72 -1.10
C ARG A 193 6.65 -5.83 -0.13
N ALA A 194 6.04 -7.01 -0.31
CA ALA A 194 6.18 -8.14 0.60
C ALA A 194 6.60 -9.41 -0.16
N ALA A 195 7.51 -10.16 0.47
CA ALA A 195 7.89 -11.48 0.04
C ALA A 195 7.24 -12.54 0.92
N HIS A 196 6.76 -13.58 0.28
CA HIS A 196 6.26 -14.78 0.92
C HIS A 196 7.19 -15.95 0.58
N ILE A 197 7.69 -16.63 1.59
CA ILE A 197 8.61 -17.75 1.48
C ILE A 197 7.92 -18.98 2.04
N ARG A 198 7.84 -20.03 1.24
CA ARG A 198 7.27 -21.32 1.61
C ARG A 198 7.87 -22.43 0.77
N ASP A 199 8.15 -23.58 1.37
CA ASP A 199 8.69 -24.78 0.70
C ASP A 199 9.93 -24.48 -0.18
N GLY A 200 10.87 -23.66 0.31
CA GLY A 200 12.06 -23.25 -0.42
C GLY A 200 11.79 -22.39 -1.66
N LYS A 201 10.62 -21.78 -1.72
CA LYS A 201 10.20 -20.88 -2.82
C LYS A 201 9.88 -19.49 -2.25
N LEU A 202 10.40 -18.48 -2.91
CA LEU A 202 10.07 -17.10 -2.65
C LEU A 202 9.13 -16.59 -3.72
N SER A 203 8.09 -15.87 -3.31
CA SER A 203 7.20 -15.13 -4.22
C SER A 203 7.10 -13.67 -3.78
N PHE A 204 7.14 -12.75 -4.76
CA PHE A 204 6.99 -11.30 -4.57
C PHE A 204 5.98 -10.78 -5.59
N ARG A 205 4.86 -10.23 -5.12
CA ARG A 205 3.81 -9.74 -6.00
C ARG A 205 3.80 -8.23 -6.04
N VAL A 206 3.66 -7.70 -7.25
CA VAL A 206 3.52 -6.27 -7.54
C VAL A 206 2.37 -6.07 -8.51
N GLY A 207 1.84 -4.85 -8.54
CA GLY A 207 0.79 -4.43 -9.45
C GLY A 207 0.82 -2.93 -9.67
N ALA A 208 0.13 -2.48 -10.71
CA ALA A 208 -0.14 -1.08 -11.01
C ALA A 208 -1.65 -0.85 -11.10
N THR A 209 -2.09 0.37 -10.89
CA THR A 209 -3.48 0.78 -11.07
C THR A 209 -3.74 1.04 -12.56
N LEU A 210 -4.77 0.42 -13.10
CA LEU A 210 -5.16 0.64 -14.49
C LEU A 210 -6.31 1.64 -14.57
N LEU A 211 -6.10 2.72 -15.31
CA LEU A 211 -7.09 3.74 -15.64
C LEU A 211 -7.37 3.72 -17.13
N TYR A 212 -8.39 4.46 -17.56
CA TYR A 212 -8.77 4.54 -18.98
C TYR A 212 -7.62 5.01 -19.88
N ASP A 213 -6.82 5.96 -19.40
CA ASP A 213 -5.68 6.52 -20.12
C ASP A 213 -4.34 5.82 -19.83
N SER A 214 -4.37 4.67 -19.15
CA SER A 214 -3.16 3.90 -18.88
C SER A 214 -2.55 3.34 -20.17
N VAL A 215 -1.23 3.48 -20.30
CA VAL A 215 -0.43 2.89 -21.37
C VAL A 215 0.18 1.60 -20.84
N PRO A 216 -0.12 0.42 -21.44
CA PRO A 216 0.28 -0.89 -20.91
C PRO A 216 1.77 -1.03 -20.62
N GLU A 217 2.62 -0.48 -21.48
CA GLU A 217 4.07 -0.52 -21.35
C GLU A 217 4.53 0.25 -20.12
N ASN A 218 3.96 1.43 -19.86
CA ASN A 218 4.28 2.27 -18.71
C ASN A 218 3.84 1.59 -17.40
N GLU A 219 2.66 1.00 -17.38
CA GLU A 219 2.16 0.27 -16.19
C GLU A 219 3.00 -0.99 -15.91
N TYR A 220 3.48 -1.67 -16.94
CA TYR A 220 4.41 -2.78 -16.78
C TYR A 220 5.75 -2.31 -16.18
N GLU A 221 6.35 -1.27 -16.73
CA GLU A 221 7.58 -0.67 -16.19
C GLU A 221 7.39 -0.20 -14.75
N GLU A 222 6.24 0.37 -14.41
CA GLU A 222 5.90 0.75 -13.03
C GLU A 222 5.93 -0.47 -12.08
N THR A 223 5.41 -1.63 -12.54
CA THR A 223 5.48 -2.85 -11.71
C THR A 223 6.92 -3.30 -11.47
N LEU A 224 7.80 -3.20 -12.46
CA LEU A 224 9.21 -3.53 -12.31
C LEU A 224 9.91 -2.56 -11.35
N ASN A 225 9.65 -1.27 -11.50
CA ASN A 225 10.19 -0.24 -10.63
C ASN A 225 9.76 -0.45 -9.16
N LYS A 226 8.50 -0.84 -8.93
CA LYS A 226 7.99 -1.22 -7.60
C LYS A 226 8.70 -2.45 -7.00
N ALA A 227 9.22 -3.34 -7.82
CA ALA A 227 9.96 -4.53 -7.37
C ALA A 227 11.48 -4.30 -7.24
N ASN A 228 12.01 -3.25 -7.85
CA ASN A 228 13.44 -3.07 -8.09
C ASN A 228 14.30 -3.15 -6.82
N ALA A 229 13.88 -2.50 -5.74
CA ALA A 229 14.61 -2.54 -4.47
C ALA A 229 14.78 -3.97 -3.93
N PHE A 230 13.73 -4.80 -4.07
CA PHE A 230 13.75 -6.19 -3.65
C PHE A 230 14.55 -7.07 -4.63
N LEU A 231 14.35 -6.91 -5.93
CA LEU A 231 15.08 -7.66 -6.96
C LEU A 231 16.58 -7.45 -6.86
N THR A 232 17.02 -6.21 -6.69
CA THR A 232 18.46 -5.87 -6.55
C THR A 232 19.11 -6.60 -5.37
N LEU A 233 18.38 -6.81 -4.27
CA LEU A 233 18.90 -7.58 -3.12
C LEU A 233 19.04 -9.07 -3.44
N VAL A 234 18.07 -9.64 -4.14
CA VAL A 234 18.05 -11.09 -4.43
C VAL A 234 19.06 -11.43 -5.53
N GLU A 235 19.17 -10.61 -6.58
CA GLU A 235 20.09 -10.83 -7.71
C GLU A 235 21.57 -10.68 -7.33
N ASN A 236 21.87 -9.79 -6.40
CA ASN A 236 23.27 -9.60 -5.93
C ASN A 236 23.77 -10.74 -5.04
N GLY A 237 23.04 -11.83 -4.89
CA GLY A 237 23.47 -13.03 -4.15
C GLY A 237 23.81 -12.77 -2.69
N LYS A 238 23.30 -11.67 -2.11
CA LYS A 238 23.53 -11.27 -0.72
C LYS A 238 22.47 -11.85 0.24
N VAL A 239 21.79 -12.91 -0.19
CA VAL A 239 20.75 -13.60 0.59
C VAL A 239 21.24 -14.97 0.97
#